data_f1bc6b102686b5afda31ed47b6f5fdd6
#
_entry.id   f1bc6b102686b5afda31ed47b6f5fdd6
#
_cell.length_a   1.000
_cell.length_b   1.000
_cell.length_c   1.000
_cell.angle_alpha   90.00
_cell.angle_beta   90.00
_cell.angle_gamma   90.00
#
_symmetry.space_group_name_H-M   'P 1'
#
loop_
_entity.id
_entity.type
_entity.pdbx_description
1 polymer ?
#
loop_
_entity_poly.entity_id
_entity_poly.type
_entity_poly.pdbx_seq_one_letter_code
_entity_poly.pdbx_strand_id
1 'polypeptide(L)'
;MEMGKIFTSESTETVPQIALSDREGSPKRVVLVIEGEIVGDNKGDEESQEHGKELMLHALSSLKTAKAVPDEILLIHDGVKLILPESECFSCWKDILDREIVVKACNESLFYLGKIPEDPRIICEDMAELLQSMLTADRVVRL
;
A
#
# COMPACT_ATOMS: atom_id res chain seq x y z
N MET A 1 6.92 -27.93 -12.73
CA MET A 1 6.53 -27.54 -13.49
C MET A 1 6.12 -27.65 -14.03
N GLU A 2 6.37 -27.29 -13.56
CA GLU A 2 5.87 -27.08 -14.32
C GLU A 2 5.37 -26.84 -14.53
N MET A 3 5.54 -26.64 -14.22
CA MET A 3 4.96 -26.31 -14.77
C MET A 3 4.47 -26.03 -15.01
N GLY A 4 4.83 -26.19 -14.04
CA GLY A 4 4.18 -25.72 -14.81
C GLY A 4 3.71 -25.73 -14.72
N LYS A 5 3.82 -24.83 -14.41
CA LYS A 5 3.29 -24.81 -14.81
C LYS A 5 2.76 -24.60 -14.75
N ILE A 6 2.83 -24.67 -14.29
CA ILE A 6 2.18 -24.48 -14.76
C ILE A 6 1.85 -24.48 -14.75
N PHE A 7 2.19 -24.09 -14.53
CA PHE A 7 1.59 -23.98 -14.98
C PHE A 7 1.38 -24.13 -14.91
N THR A 8 1.31 -24.04 -14.31
CA THR A 8 0.98 -24.04 -14.84
C THR A 8 0.72 -24.31 -14.82
N SER A 9 1.11 -24.47 -14.51
CA SER A 9 0.80 -24.50 -14.92
C SER A 9 0.57 -25.07 -14.77
N GLU A 10 0.92 -24.78 -14.34
CA GLU A 10 0.71 -25.04 -14.52
C GLU A 10 0.40 -25.41 -14.26
N SER A 11 0.44 -25.79 -14.01
CA SER A 11 0.21 -25.90 -14.11
C SER A 11 -0.03 -26.52 -13.84
N THR A 12 -0.07 -26.81 -13.43
CA THR A 12 -0.22 -27.03 -13.50
C THR A 12 -0.39 -27.61 -13.04
N GLU A 13 -0.30 -27.33 -12.54
CA GLU A 13 -0.34 -27.45 -12.33
C GLU A 13 -0.59 -27.50 -11.76
N THR A 14 -0.91 -27.87 -11.28
CA THR A 14 -0.98 -27.65 -11.14
C THR A 14 -1.17 -27.78 -10.47
N VAL A 15 -1.25 -27.99 -9.82
CA VAL A 15 -1.24 -27.60 -9.59
C VAL A 15 -1.48 -27.69 -9.10
N PRO A 16 -1.47 -27.62 -8.47
CA PRO A 16 -1.61 -27.32 -8.41
C PRO A 16 -1.65 -27.34 -7.89
N GLN A 17 -1.78 -27.15 -7.58
CA GLN A 17 -1.56 -26.77 -7.50
C GLN A 17 -1.78 -26.27 -6.90
N ILE A 18 -2.03 -25.94 -6.40
CA ILE A 18 -2.10 -25.39 -5.96
C ILE A 18 -1.99 -24.90 -5.97
N ALA A 19 -2.73 -24.62 -5.84
CA ALA A 19 -2.29 -23.94 -5.99
C ALA A 19 -1.43 -23.86 -5.53
N LEU A 20 -1.17 -23.73 -5.74
CA LEU A 20 0.04 -23.53 -5.24
C LEU A 20 0.39 -22.28 -4.50
N SER A 21 -0.19 -21.10 -4.73
CA SER A 21 0.10 -19.85 -4.05
C SER A 21 -0.15 -19.90 -2.56
N ASP A 22 -1.03 -20.75 -2.13
CA ASP A 22 -1.34 -20.91 -0.72
C ASP A 22 -0.44 -21.90 -0.01
N ARG A 23 0.58 -22.37 -0.69
CA ARG A 23 1.50 -23.32 -0.10
C ARG A 23 2.33 -22.63 0.97
N GLU A 24 2.65 -23.40 1.99
CA GLU A 24 3.53 -22.92 3.03
C GLU A 24 4.88 -22.56 2.46
N GLY A 25 5.46 -21.49 2.96
CA GLY A 25 6.75 -21.03 2.52
C GLY A 25 6.74 -20.20 1.27
N SER A 26 5.63 -20.17 0.53
CA SER A 26 5.52 -19.30 -0.64
C SER A 26 5.33 -17.86 -0.19
N PRO A 27 6.17 -16.93 -0.65
CA PRO A 27 5.97 -15.53 -0.28
C PRO A 27 4.65 -15.04 -0.84
N LYS A 28 3.99 -14.21 -0.08
CA LYS A 28 2.75 -13.58 -0.51
C LYS A 28 2.96 -12.10 -0.56
N ARG A 29 2.53 -11.49 -1.65
CA ARG A 29 2.65 -10.06 -1.79
C ARG A 29 1.39 -9.40 -1.24
N VAL A 30 1.57 -8.58 -0.23
CA VAL A 30 0.48 -7.88 0.43
C VAL A 30 0.60 -6.40 0.10
N VAL A 31 -0.51 -5.83 -0.37
CA VAL A 31 -0.57 -4.43 -0.76
C VAL A 31 -1.53 -3.71 0.18
N LEU A 32 -1.07 -2.60 0.75
CA LEU A 32 -1.91 -1.74 1.60
C LEU A 32 -2.31 -0.52 0.78
N VAL A 33 -3.61 -0.28 0.67
CA VAL A 33 -4.15 0.87 -0.08
C VAL A 33 -4.68 1.90 0.90
N ILE A 34 -4.27 3.15 0.74
CA ILE A 34 -4.71 4.26 1.59
C ILE A 34 -5.28 5.33 0.68
N GLU A 35 -6.58 5.60 0.82
CA GLU A 35 -7.30 6.53 -0.05
C GLU A 35 -7.62 7.86 0.61
N GLY A 36 -7.33 8.01 1.90
CA GLY A 36 -7.65 9.24 2.60
C GLY A 36 -6.64 9.56 3.68
N GLU A 37 -6.82 10.73 4.28
CA GLU A 37 -5.92 11.18 5.35
C GLU A 37 -6.31 10.63 6.71
N ILE A 38 -7.50 10.08 6.84
CA ILE A 38 -8.01 9.60 8.12
C ILE A 38 -8.45 8.16 8.01
N VAL A 39 -8.43 7.48 9.14
CA VAL A 39 -9.04 6.15 9.23
C VAL A 39 -10.50 6.39 9.62
N GLY A 40 -11.41 5.87 8.80
CA GLY A 40 -12.83 6.04 9.04
C GLY A 40 -13.46 6.98 8.03
N ASP A 41 -14.69 7.38 8.33
CA ASP A 41 -15.48 8.22 7.44
C ASP A 41 -15.09 9.69 7.60
N ASN A 42 -14.71 10.33 6.50
CA ASN A 42 -14.37 11.75 6.53
C ASN A 42 -15.59 12.66 6.49
N LYS A 43 -16.78 12.07 6.51
CA LYS A 43 -18.03 12.84 6.56
C LYS A 43 -18.52 13.07 7.98
N GLY A 44 -17.81 12.53 8.97
CA GLY A 44 -18.16 12.74 10.36
C GLY A 44 -17.89 14.16 10.81
N ASP A 45 -18.22 14.44 12.08
CA ASP A 45 -17.96 15.77 12.63
C ASP A 45 -16.46 15.98 12.83
N GLU A 46 -16.11 17.19 13.24
CA GLU A 46 -14.72 17.59 13.40
C GLU A 46 -13.98 16.71 14.39
N GLU A 47 -14.65 16.38 15.48
CA GLU A 47 -14.04 15.53 16.51
C GLU A 47 -13.76 14.12 15.97
N SER A 48 -14.68 13.57 15.22
CA SER A 48 -14.52 12.26 14.61
C SER A 48 -13.39 12.26 13.59
N GLN A 49 -13.29 13.33 12.80
CA GLN A 49 -12.22 13.45 11.83
C GLN A 49 -10.86 13.56 12.51
N GLU A 50 -10.78 14.28 13.61
CA GLU A 50 -9.53 14.42 14.36
C GLU A 50 -9.10 13.08 14.91
N HIS A 51 -10.06 12.30 15.42
CA HIS A 51 -9.77 10.95 15.88
C HIS A 51 -9.25 10.07 14.74
N GLY A 52 -9.85 10.18 13.55
CA GLY A 52 -9.41 9.43 12.38
C GLY A 52 -8.00 9.77 11.96
N LYS A 53 -7.60 11.04 12.11
CA LYS A 53 -6.23 11.43 11.83
C LYS A 53 -5.25 10.81 12.82
N GLU A 54 -5.63 10.77 14.09
CA GLU A 54 -4.81 10.13 15.10
C GLU A 54 -4.63 8.65 14.82
N LEU A 55 -5.70 7.98 14.40
CA LEU A 55 -5.62 6.56 14.06
C LEU A 55 -4.69 6.33 12.88
N MET A 56 -4.73 7.21 11.89
CA MET A 56 -3.84 7.10 10.74
C MET A 56 -2.37 7.26 11.17
N LEU A 57 -2.11 8.24 12.00
CA LEU A 57 -0.76 8.46 12.51
C LEU A 57 -0.26 7.25 13.29
N HIS A 58 -1.11 6.70 14.16
CA HIS A 58 -0.75 5.52 14.94
C HIS A 58 -0.51 4.31 14.05
N ALA A 59 -1.34 4.12 13.02
CA ALA A 59 -1.19 2.99 12.10
C ALA A 59 0.14 3.08 11.36
N LEU A 60 0.45 4.24 10.79
CA LEU A 60 1.68 4.40 10.03
C LEU A 60 2.91 4.33 10.94
N SER A 61 2.83 4.92 12.13
CA SER A 61 3.95 4.87 13.08
C SER A 61 4.23 3.43 13.51
N SER A 62 3.20 2.59 13.60
CA SER A 62 3.38 1.21 14.04
C SER A 62 4.18 0.38 13.04
N LEU A 63 4.21 0.79 11.78
CA LEU A 63 4.94 0.05 10.76
C LEU A 63 6.45 0.11 10.95
N LYS A 64 6.92 1.03 11.78
CA LYS A 64 8.35 1.10 12.08
C LYS A 64 8.86 -0.17 12.76
N THR A 65 8.04 -0.77 13.62
CA THR A 65 8.45 -1.92 14.44
C THR A 65 7.54 -3.13 14.29
N ALA A 66 6.49 -3.05 13.48
CA ALA A 66 5.54 -4.16 13.35
C ALA A 66 6.23 -5.39 12.77
N LYS A 67 5.79 -6.57 13.21
CA LYS A 67 6.29 -7.82 12.65
C LYS A 67 5.74 -8.08 11.26
N ALA A 68 4.45 -7.79 11.08
CA ALA A 68 3.80 -7.97 9.78
C ALA A 68 3.70 -6.60 9.13
N VAL A 69 4.26 -6.47 7.93
CA VAL A 69 4.21 -5.23 7.17
C VAL A 69 3.80 -5.54 5.74
N PRO A 70 3.21 -4.57 5.04
CA PRO A 70 2.91 -4.79 3.63
C PRO A 70 4.19 -4.75 2.80
N ASP A 71 4.13 -5.34 1.62
CA ASP A 71 5.22 -5.23 0.66
C ASP A 71 5.16 -3.89 -0.07
N GLU A 72 3.96 -3.39 -0.31
CA GLU A 72 3.75 -2.11 -0.98
C GLU A 72 2.64 -1.34 -0.29
N ILE A 73 2.80 -0.02 -0.28
CA ILE A 73 1.75 0.90 0.16
C ILE A 73 1.40 1.77 -1.04
N LEU A 74 0.12 1.78 -1.41
CA LEU A 74 -0.38 2.58 -2.52
C LEU A 74 -1.19 3.74 -1.97
N LEU A 75 -0.79 4.96 -2.32
CA LEU A 75 -1.45 6.19 -1.85
C LEU A 75 -2.25 6.79 -3.01
N ILE A 76 -3.55 6.88 -2.84
CA ILE A 76 -4.48 7.30 -3.88
C ILE A 76 -5.36 8.41 -3.33
N HIS A 77 -5.77 9.32 -4.20
CA HIS A 77 -6.67 10.42 -3.85
C HIS A 77 -6.07 11.21 -2.67
N ASP A 78 -6.83 11.46 -1.61
CA ASP A 78 -6.34 12.23 -0.47
C ASP A 78 -5.24 11.50 0.31
N GLY A 79 -5.05 10.21 0.07
CA GLY A 79 -3.97 9.46 0.69
C GLY A 79 -2.60 10.02 0.35
N VAL A 80 -2.44 10.63 -0.84
CA VAL A 80 -1.14 11.20 -1.21
C VAL A 80 -0.76 12.39 -0.33
N LYS A 81 -1.72 13.00 0.35
CA LYS A 81 -1.40 14.12 1.25
C LYS A 81 -0.56 13.68 2.44
N LEU A 82 -0.60 12.40 2.78
CA LEU A 82 0.12 11.88 3.94
C LEU A 82 1.65 11.96 3.78
N ILE A 83 2.14 12.00 2.54
CA ILE A 83 3.58 12.08 2.29
C ILE A 83 4.08 13.50 2.12
N LEU A 84 3.21 14.48 2.27
CA LEU A 84 3.60 15.89 2.09
C LEU A 84 4.10 16.46 3.42
N PRO A 85 5.01 17.46 3.36
CA PRO A 85 5.58 18.03 4.59
C PRO A 85 4.55 18.60 5.57
N GLU A 86 3.39 19.03 5.07
CA GLU A 86 2.33 19.57 5.92
C GLU A 86 1.63 18.52 6.76
N SER A 87 1.78 17.24 6.41
CA SER A 87 1.09 16.16 7.09
C SER A 87 1.79 15.79 8.40
N GLU A 88 0.99 15.49 9.42
CA GLU A 88 1.54 14.98 10.68
C GLU A 88 2.20 13.62 10.48
N CYS A 89 1.85 12.93 9.40
CA CYS A 89 2.42 11.62 9.09
C CYS A 89 3.71 11.71 8.29
N PHE A 90 4.16 12.91 7.93
CA PHE A 90 5.31 13.08 7.06
C PHE A 90 6.54 12.34 7.57
N SER A 91 6.81 12.41 8.87
CA SER A 91 8.01 11.80 9.45
C SER A 91 7.96 10.29 9.50
N CYS A 92 6.78 9.69 9.33
CA CYS A 92 6.65 8.24 9.38
C CYS A 92 7.27 7.56 8.16
N TRP A 93 7.30 8.25 7.03
CA TRP A 93 7.66 7.60 5.76
C TRP A 93 9.13 7.23 5.67
N LYS A 94 10.00 8.01 6.32
CA LYS A 94 11.41 7.65 6.33
C LYS A 94 11.60 6.26 6.95
N ASP A 95 10.97 6.01 8.10
CA ASP A 95 11.11 4.72 8.77
C ASP A 95 10.48 3.60 7.96
N ILE A 96 9.35 3.88 7.31
CA ILE A 96 8.69 2.88 6.47
C ILE A 96 9.58 2.52 5.28
N LEU A 97 10.14 3.52 4.62
CA LEU A 97 11.01 3.30 3.47
C LEU A 97 12.31 2.61 3.87
N ASP A 98 12.80 2.90 5.08
CA ASP A 98 14.01 2.25 5.58
C ASP A 98 13.79 0.76 5.80
N ARG A 99 12.56 0.30 5.93
CA ARG A 99 12.25 -1.12 6.03
C ARG A 99 12.05 -1.77 4.67
N GLU A 100 12.36 -1.05 3.59
CA GLU A 100 12.27 -1.56 2.23
C GLU A 100 10.82 -1.85 1.81
N ILE A 101 9.87 -1.17 2.44
CA ILE A 101 8.49 -1.21 1.99
C ILE A 101 8.39 -0.27 0.79
N VAL A 102 7.85 -0.77 -0.32
CA VAL A 102 7.69 0.05 -1.52
C VAL A 102 6.50 0.98 -1.32
N VAL A 103 6.73 2.28 -1.52
CA VAL A 103 5.65 3.29 -1.39
C VAL A 103 5.42 3.91 -2.75
N LYS A 104 4.18 3.83 -3.21
CA LYS A 104 3.78 4.37 -4.51
C LYS A 104 2.68 5.40 -4.34
N ALA A 105 2.84 6.53 -4.99
CA ALA A 105 1.86 7.62 -4.93
C ALA A 105 1.25 7.83 -6.31
N CYS A 106 -0.05 8.06 -6.32
CA CYS A 106 -0.82 8.23 -7.56
C CYS A 106 -0.44 9.54 -8.26
N ASN A 107 0.06 9.44 -9.48
CA ASN A 107 0.43 10.61 -10.28
C ASN A 107 -0.74 11.56 -10.49
N GLU A 108 -1.90 11.03 -10.85
CA GLU A 108 -3.07 11.88 -11.11
C GLU A 108 -3.49 12.64 -9.86
N SER A 109 -3.40 12.01 -8.69
CA SER A 109 -3.75 12.67 -7.44
C SER A 109 -2.74 13.75 -7.07
N LEU A 110 -1.46 13.47 -7.26
CA LEU A 110 -0.42 14.47 -7.02
C LEU A 110 -0.55 15.64 -7.96
N PHE A 111 -0.82 15.37 -9.24
CA PHE A 111 -1.01 16.42 -10.23
C PHE A 111 -2.21 17.30 -9.87
N TYR A 112 -3.29 16.68 -9.43
CA TYR A 112 -4.49 17.41 -9.02
C TYR A 112 -4.18 18.39 -7.88
N LEU A 113 -3.29 17.99 -6.95
CA LEU A 113 -2.90 18.84 -5.84
C LEU A 113 -1.77 19.81 -6.19
N GLY A 114 -1.11 19.63 -7.34
CA GLY A 114 0.04 20.42 -7.70
C GLY A 114 1.23 20.16 -6.81
N LYS A 115 1.44 18.94 -6.38
CA LYS A 115 2.49 18.57 -5.43
C LYS A 115 3.34 17.44 -5.97
N ILE A 116 4.57 17.34 -5.42
CA ILE A 116 5.45 16.19 -5.69
C ILE A 116 6.03 15.73 -4.36
N PRO A 117 6.35 14.43 -4.22
CA PRO A 117 6.96 13.94 -2.99
C PRO A 117 8.37 14.48 -2.83
N GLU A 118 8.78 14.71 -1.58
CA GLU A 118 10.14 15.15 -1.31
C GLU A 118 11.14 13.99 -1.29
N ASP A 119 10.72 12.82 -0.83
CA ASP A 119 11.62 11.67 -0.75
C ASP A 119 11.67 10.98 -2.11
N PRO A 120 12.85 10.92 -2.75
CA PRO A 120 12.96 10.32 -4.08
C PRO A 120 12.73 8.82 -4.11
N ARG A 121 12.67 8.17 -2.95
CA ARG A 121 12.38 6.74 -2.89
C ARG A 121 10.91 6.45 -3.12
N ILE A 122 10.02 7.46 -2.98
CA ILE A 122 8.60 7.27 -3.26
C ILE A 122 8.41 7.23 -4.76
N ILE A 123 7.78 6.16 -5.24
CA ILE A 123 7.56 5.93 -6.67
C ILE A 123 6.23 6.56 -7.05
N CYS A 124 6.24 7.33 -8.14
CA CYS A 124 5.01 7.93 -8.65
C CYS A 124 4.54 7.12 -9.85
N GLU A 125 3.32 6.61 -9.78
CA GLU A 125 2.75 5.79 -10.85
C GLU A 125 1.33 6.23 -11.14
N ASP A 126 0.89 5.97 -12.38
CA ASP A 126 -0.46 6.29 -12.79
C ASP A 126 -1.44 5.29 -12.17
N MET A 127 -2.71 5.70 -12.10
CA MET A 127 -3.74 4.84 -11.51
C MET A 127 -3.82 3.48 -12.21
N ALA A 128 -3.58 3.45 -13.53
CA ALA A 128 -3.60 2.18 -14.26
C ALA A 128 -2.55 1.21 -13.72
N GLU A 129 -1.36 1.71 -13.42
CA GLU A 129 -0.29 0.88 -12.86
C GLU A 129 -0.61 0.45 -11.43
N LEU A 130 -1.19 1.37 -10.65
CA LEU A 130 -1.56 1.05 -9.27
C LEU A 130 -2.65 -0.03 -9.24
N LEU A 131 -3.60 0.04 -10.18
CA LEU A 131 -4.63 -0.99 -10.27
C LEU A 131 -4.01 -2.35 -10.57
N GLN A 132 -3.01 -2.40 -11.47
CA GLN A 132 -2.34 -3.65 -11.76
C GLN A 132 -1.64 -4.21 -10.52
N SER A 133 -1.05 -3.35 -9.71
CA SER A 133 -0.45 -3.80 -8.45
C SER A 133 -1.49 -4.46 -7.55
N MET A 134 -2.68 -3.89 -7.48
CA MET A 134 -3.76 -4.47 -6.67
C MET A 134 -4.24 -5.79 -7.24
N LEU A 135 -4.41 -5.86 -8.56
CA LEU A 135 -4.95 -7.05 -9.21
C LEU A 135 -4.01 -8.25 -9.15
N THR A 136 -2.71 -7.98 -9.05
CA THR A 136 -1.71 -9.06 -9.01
C THR A 136 -1.24 -9.38 -7.60
N ALA A 137 -1.72 -8.66 -6.59
CA ALA A 137 -1.35 -8.92 -5.21
C ALA A 137 -2.05 -10.18 -4.71
N ASP A 138 -1.40 -10.88 -3.79
CA ASP A 138 -2.03 -12.03 -3.13
C ASP A 138 -3.09 -11.54 -2.15
N ARG A 139 -2.86 -10.39 -1.53
CA ARG A 139 -3.84 -9.81 -0.62
C ARG A 139 -3.76 -8.30 -0.69
N VAL A 140 -4.93 -7.67 -0.66
CA VAL A 140 -5.05 -6.21 -0.62
C VAL A 140 -5.76 -5.83 0.67
N VAL A 141 -5.14 -4.93 1.42
CA VAL A 141 -5.68 -4.42 2.67
C VAL A 141 -5.98 -2.95 2.47
N ARG A 142 -7.12 -2.50 2.93
CA ARG A 142 -7.49 -1.08 2.88
C ARG A 142 -7.49 -0.49 4.27
N LEU A 143 -6.98 0.70 4.36
CA LEU A 143 -6.95 1.42 5.63
C LEU A 143 -7.85 2.65 5.59
#